data_69e1a8e9e7de5952dbe60ff447eacb4e
#
_entry.id   69e1a8e9e7de5952dbe60ff447eacb4e
#
_cell.length_a   1.000
_cell.length_b   1.000
_cell.length_c   1.000
_cell.angle_alpha   90.00
_cell.angle_beta   90.00
_cell.angle_gamma   90.00
#
_symmetry.space_group_name_H-M   'P 1'
#
loop_
_entity.id
_entity.type
_entity.pdbx_description
1 polymer ?
#
loop_
_entity_poly.entity_id
_entity_poly.type
_entity_poly.pdbx_seq_one_letter_code
_entity_poly.pdbx_strand_id
1 'polypeptide(L)'
;VDSRFLIGPEGAHLNISGISGLAAKTSFAMFLLKGIQDKCMNATDEQDDEDVAFVIFNVKGCDLLAIDEPNEFENDAERQETFAVYRELGMTTRPFQNVHYYYPYSTRHVWNTHLDPTTVEYNITHDKAHMYKYEYKMDKDNLDLMFASMDDPTQTMDSILSYIISGRGNFGSLEDWQDFLKEVHKCGEAGSSGDKEIAVQSWRKFERIVKKSIYRNGMFDSIRDGHRETRISEALRHIRKNEVHVIDIAKLNDDMQCFVFGDAIRAIYDLQLGQYSADDEYVPPSKIVVFVDELNKYAASDAPKTSPILRQVLDIAERGRSLGVVLFAAEQFKSAIHPRVTGNCSTFAYGRTNAIEIAKNDYRFIPSVYKSMMARLK
;
A
#
# COMPACT_ATOMS: atom_id res chain seq x y z
N VAL A 1 24.13 5.30 2.24
CA VAL A 1 23.66 4.57 1.04
C VAL A 1 23.48 5.57 -0.07
N ASP A 2 23.96 5.28 -1.28
CA ASP A 2 23.79 6.14 -2.43
C ASP A 2 22.33 6.03 -2.95
N SER A 3 21.65 7.17 -3.08
CA SER A 3 20.25 7.24 -3.55
C SER A 3 20.04 6.62 -4.93
N ARG A 4 21.06 6.67 -5.81
CA ARG A 4 21.01 6.07 -7.14
C ARG A 4 20.72 4.56 -7.14
N PHE A 5 21.11 3.86 -6.08
CA PHE A 5 20.82 2.43 -5.91
C PHE A 5 19.49 2.16 -5.19
N LEU A 6 18.92 3.18 -4.53
CA LEU A 6 17.63 3.06 -3.84
C LEU A 6 16.45 3.40 -4.75
N ILE A 7 16.56 4.51 -5.48
CA ILE A 7 15.46 5.08 -6.26
C ILE A 7 15.81 5.30 -7.74
N GLY A 8 16.96 4.80 -8.20
CA GLY A 8 17.45 4.90 -9.59
C GLY A 8 18.49 6.01 -9.77
N PRO A 9 19.15 6.11 -10.94
CA PRO A 9 18.98 5.24 -12.12
C PRO A 9 19.73 3.89 -12.04
N GLU A 10 20.70 3.72 -11.11
CA GLU A 10 21.55 2.52 -11.03
C GLU A 10 20.81 1.29 -10.51
N GLY A 11 19.76 1.48 -9.73
CA GLY A 11 18.96 0.41 -9.19
C GLY A 11 17.62 0.92 -8.66
N ALA A 12 16.73 0.00 -8.33
CA ALA A 12 15.47 0.31 -7.67
C ALA A 12 15.07 -0.83 -6.75
N HIS A 13 14.13 -0.57 -5.89
CA HIS A 13 13.57 -1.48 -4.90
C HIS A 13 14.54 -1.86 -3.79
N LEU A 14 14.05 -1.73 -2.58
CA LEU A 14 14.72 -2.09 -1.34
C LEU A 14 13.95 -3.20 -0.64
N ASN A 15 14.66 -4.24 -0.22
CA ASN A 15 14.11 -5.30 0.60
C ASN A 15 14.76 -5.26 2.00
N ILE A 16 13.94 -5.12 3.04
CA ILE A 16 14.38 -5.06 4.44
C ILE A 16 13.84 -6.28 5.17
N SER A 17 14.71 -7.22 5.54
CA SER A 17 14.30 -8.42 6.23
C SER A 17 14.90 -8.55 7.63
N GLY A 18 14.11 -9.06 8.59
CA GLY A 18 14.54 -9.27 9.96
C GLY A 18 13.41 -9.53 10.93
N ILE A 19 13.69 -10.15 12.08
CA ILE A 19 12.72 -10.50 13.10
C ILE A 19 12.08 -9.22 13.68
N SER A 20 10.77 -9.24 13.88
CA SER A 20 10.02 -8.18 14.57
C SER A 20 10.38 -8.14 16.07
N GLY A 21 10.34 -6.97 16.68
CA GLY A 21 10.48 -6.81 18.12
C GLY A 21 11.28 -5.60 18.58
N LEU A 22 12.02 -4.95 17.70
CA LEU A 22 12.81 -3.75 18.01
C LEU A 22 12.49 -2.56 17.09
N ALA A 23 11.34 -2.56 16.43
CA ALA A 23 10.93 -1.57 15.41
C ALA A 23 11.98 -1.30 14.29
N ALA A 24 13.11 -2.01 14.33
CA ALA A 24 14.29 -1.71 13.51
C ALA A 24 14.03 -1.65 12.00
N LYS A 25 13.13 -2.49 11.47
CA LYS A 25 12.82 -2.48 10.03
C LYS A 25 12.08 -1.22 9.61
N THR A 26 10.99 -0.92 10.32
CA THR A 26 10.15 0.25 10.04
C THR A 26 10.93 1.54 10.30
N SER A 27 11.66 1.62 11.44
CA SER A 27 12.51 2.77 11.75
C SER A 27 13.62 2.98 10.71
N PHE A 28 14.25 1.89 10.24
CA PHE A 28 15.27 1.97 9.20
C PHE A 28 14.69 2.42 7.86
N ALA A 29 13.50 1.92 7.49
CA ALA A 29 12.80 2.38 6.30
C ALA A 29 12.46 3.87 6.40
N MET A 30 11.86 4.31 7.51
CA MET A 30 11.53 5.73 7.73
C MET A 30 12.76 6.62 7.72
N PHE A 31 13.87 6.18 8.31
CA PHE A 31 15.15 6.88 8.25
C PHE A 31 15.61 7.09 6.79
N LEU A 32 15.54 6.06 5.94
CA LEU A 32 15.93 6.17 4.54
C LEU A 32 14.96 7.08 3.75
N LEU A 33 13.65 6.92 3.93
CA LEU A 33 12.65 7.74 3.26
C LEU A 33 12.78 9.22 3.66
N LYS A 34 13.02 9.49 4.96
CA LYS A 34 13.28 10.86 5.43
C LYS A 34 14.54 11.45 4.83
N GLY A 35 15.62 10.65 4.74
CA GLY A 35 16.86 11.08 4.08
C GLY A 35 16.66 11.40 2.59
N ILE A 36 15.81 10.62 1.89
CA ILE A 36 15.44 10.90 0.49
C ILE A 36 14.64 12.20 0.41
N GLN A 37 13.60 12.37 1.26
CA GLN A 37 12.80 13.61 1.29
C GLN A 37 13.67 14.83 1.56
N ASP A 38 14.56 14.76 2.55
CA ASP A 38 15.46 15.86 2.89
C ASP A 38 16.37 16.23 1.72
N LYS A 39 16.92 15.23 1.03
CA LYS A 39 17.75 15.46 -0.16
C LYS A 39 16.96 16.16 -1.27
N CYS A 40 15.76 15.66 -1.58
CA CYS A 40 14.91 16.25 -2.63
C CYS A 40 14.43 17.67 -2.31
N MET A 41 14.12 17.94 -1.01
CA MET A 41 13.69 19.28 -0.59
C MET A 41 14.82 20.31 -0.48
N ASN A 42 16.06 19.86 -0.28
CA ASN A 42 17.23 20.73 -0.15
C ASN A 42 18.10 20.78 -1.40
N ALA A 43 17.68 20.14 -2.50
CA ALA A 43 18.40 20.18 -3.77
C ALA A 43 18.51 21.64 -4.27
N THR A 44 19.74 22.11 -4.51
CA THR A 44 20.02 23.47 -5.01
C THR A 44 20.35 23.47 -6.50
N ASP A 45 20.70 22.33 -7.05
CA ASP A 45 21.07 22.16 -8.45
C ASP A 45 19.96 21.43 -9.21
N GLU A 46 19.58 21.94 -10.38
CA GLU A 46 18.56 21.31 -11.26
C GLU A 46 18.94 19.86 -11.67
N GLN A 47 20.22 19.48 -11.61
CA GLN A 47 20.68 18.12 -11.92
C GLN A 47 20.45 17.12 -10.78
N ASP A 48 20.30 17.58 -9.55
CA ASP A 48 20.01 16.75 -8.35
C ASP A 48 18.54 16.84 -7.92
N ASP A 49 17.70 17.58 -8.65
CA ASP A 49 16.29 17.80 -8.36
C ASP A 49 15.45 16.59 -8.84
N GLU A 50 15.48 15.52 -8.05
CA GLU A 50 14.62 14.37 -8.29
C GLU A 50 13.19 14.66 -7.77
N ASP A 51 12.20 14.56 -8.67
CA ASP A 51 10.78 14.68 -8.31
C ASP A 51 10.30 13.37 -7.69
N VAL A 52 10.30 13.31 -6.36
CA VAL A 52 9.91 12.12 -5.61
C VAL A 52 8.69 12.40 -4.74
N ALA A 53 7.73 11.49 -4.75
CA ALA A 53 6.64 11.43 -3.78
C ALA A 53 6.65 10.07 -3.05
N PHE A 54 5.93 9.99 -1.94
CA PHE A 54 5.97 8.83 -1.06
C PHE A 54 4.55 8.34 -0.74
N VAL A 55 4.35 7.04 -0.82
CA VAL A 55 3.13 6.37 -0.37
C VAL A 55 3.49 5.32 0.67
N ILE A 56 2.97 5.47 1.87
CA ILE A 56 3.32 4.66 3.04
C ILE A 56 2.07 3.93 3.52
N PHE A 57 2.13 2.61 3.65
CA PHE A 57 1.04 1.83 4.23
C PHE A 57 1.28 1.60 5.72
N ASN A 58 0.37 2.12 6.56
CA ASN A 58 0.33 1.76 7.98
C ASN A 58 -0.45 0.45 8.13
N VAL A 59 0.27 -0.66 8.32
CA VAL A 59 -0.32 -2.02 8.35
C VAL A 59 -0.57 -2.55 9.76
N LYS A 60 -0.06 -1.88 10.79
CA LYS A 60 -0.25 -2.25 12.21
C LYS A 60 -0.02 -1.08 13.15
N GLY A 61 -0.78 -1.05 14.24
CA GLY A 61 -0.68 0.02 15.24
C GLY A 61 -0.98 1.40 14.67
N CYS A 62 -0.36 2.42 15.27
CA CYS A 62 -0.47 3.83 14.85
C CYS A 62 0.90 4.49 14.61
N ASP A 63 1.97 3.71 14.59
CA ASP A 63 3.35 4.23 14.59
C ASP A 63 3.68 5.12 13.38
N LEU A 64 3.01 4.89 12.25
CA LEU A 64 3.21 5.68 11.03
C LEU A 64 2.16 6.80 10.86
N LEU A 65 1.26 6.99 11.81
CA LEU A 65 0.18 7.98 11.74
C LEU A 65 0.50 9.32 12.43
N ALA A 66 1.77 9.54 12.78
CA ALA A 66 2.29 10.77 13.39
C ALA A 66 3.72 11.09 12.90
N ILE A 67 4.05 10.72 11.66
CA ILE A 67 5.41 10.92 11.12
C ILE A 67 5.73 12.41 10.81
N ASP A 68 4.73 13.27 10.81
CA ASP A 68 4.86 14.74 10.73
C ASP A 68 5.02 15.42 12.10
N GLU A 69 5.06 14.64 13.18
CA GLU A 69 5.29 15.13 14.52
C GLU A 69 6.75 14.94 14.96
N PRO A 70 7.32 15.87 15.74
CA PRO A 70 8.69 15.70 16.24
C PRO A 70 8.76 14.55 17.25
N ASN A 71 9.89 13.83 17.24
CA ASN A 71 10.14 12.81 18.26
C ASN A 71 10.21 13.42 19.67
N GLU A 72 9.66 12.68 20.62
CA GLU A 72 9.86 12.95 22.04
C GLU A 72 11.21 12.38 22.49
N PHE A 73 11.91 13.14 23.37
CA PHE A 73 13.18 12.73 23.95
C PHE A 73 13.05 12.73 25.48
N GLU A 74 13.70 11.79 26.13
CA GLU A 74 13.69 11.71 27.60
C GLU A 74 14.31 12.96 28.26
N ASN A 75 15.31 13.55 27.59
CA ASN A 75 16.01 14.72 28.07
C ASN A 75 16.73 15.49 26.95
N ASP A 76 17.18 16.71 27.27
CA ASP A 76 17.87 17.58 26.30
C ASP A 76 19.23 17.03 25.83
N ALA A 77 19.92 16.23 26.64
CA ALA A 77 21.21 15.65 26.25
C ALA A 77 21.02 14.61 25.13
N GLU A 78 20.05 13.72 25.28
CA GLU A 78 19.67 12.74 24.26
C GLU A 78 19.26 13.44 22.95
N ARG A 79 18.44 14.50 23.06
CA ARG A 79 18.02 15.30 21.92
C ARG A 79 19.23 15.89 21.18
N GLN A 80 20.18 16.48 21.90
CA GLN A 80 21.37 17.10 21.28
C GLN A 80 22.28 16.07 20.63
N GLU A 81 22.45 14.91 21.25
CA GLU A 81 23.24 13.79 20.69
C GLU A 81 22.59 13.28 19.40
N THR A 82 21.29 13.01 19.40
CA THR A 82 20.53 12.58 18.23
C THR A 82 20.60 13.60 17.10
N PHE A 83 20.41 14.88 17.41
CA PHE A 83 20.49 15.96 16.43
C PHE A 83 21.91 16.15 15.86
N ALA A 84 22.95 15.85 16.67
CA ALA A 84 24.32 15.87 16.16
C ALA A 84 24.54 14.77 15.11
N VAL A 85 24.02 13.55 15.36
CA VAL A 85 24.07 12.45 14.39
C VAL A 85 23.33 12.79 13.10
N TYR A 86 22.13 13.35 13.18
CA TYR A 86 21.39 13.76 11.95
C TYR A 86 22.18 14.79 11.13
N ARG A 87 22.77 15.79 11.78
CA ARG A 87 23.60 16.80 11.10
C ARG A 87 24.83 16.19 10.45
N GLU A 88 25.50 15.26 11.12
CA GLU A 88 26.66 14.53 10.57
C GLU A 88 26.27 13.72 9.34
N LEU A 89 25.04 13.16 9.31
CA LEU A 89 24.50 12.44 8.18
C LEU A 89 23.94 13.36 7.07
N GLY A 90 23.97 14.67 7.25
CA GLY A 90 23.41 15.63 6.29
C GLY A 90 21.88 15.68 6.28
N MET A 91 21.23 15.17 7.31
CA MET A 91 19.77 15.16 7.45
C MET A 91 19.30 16.35 8.31
N THR A 92 18.07 16.78 8.04
CA THR A 92 17.39 17.77 8.91
C THR A 92 16.89 17.12 10.19
N THR A 93 16.71 17.92 11.25
CA THR A 93 16.10 17.46 12.51
C THR A 93 14.58 17.65 12.53
N ARG A 94 13.98 18.01 11.40
CA ARG A 94 12.53 18.18 11.25
C ARG A 94 11.88 16.82 10.95
N PRO A 95 10.64 16.61 11.38
CA PRO A 95 9.86 15.44 10.97
C PRO A 95 9.57 15.45 9.45
N PHE A 96 8.84 14.45 8.95
CA PHE A 96 8.37 14.47 7.56
C PHE A 96 7.53 15.72 7.28
N GLN A 97 7.64 16.25 6.09
CA GLN A 97 6.90 17.42 5.63
C GLN A 97 5.86 17.01 4.59
N ASN A 98 4.83 17.84 4.40
CA ASN A 98 3.77 17.61 3.39
C ASN A 98 3.13 16.23 3.52
N VAL A 99 2.73 15.87 4.75
CA VAL A 99 2.13 14.56 5.06
C VAL A 99 0.62 14.66 5.00
N HIS A 100 0.00 13.72 4.28
CA HIS A 100 -1.45 13.55 4.16
C HIS A 100 -1.83 12.16 4.65
N TYR A 101 -2.78 12.08 5.58
CA TYR A 101 -3.26 10.82 6.15
C TYR A 101 -4.58 10.40 5.55
N TYR A 102 -4.76 9.11 5.30
CA TYR A 102 -5.99 8.52 4.80
C TYR A 102 -6.45 7.43 5.75
N TYR A 103 -7.57 7.69 6.44
CA TYR A 103 -8.15 6.74 7.40
C TYR A 103 -9.32 5.99 6.75
N PRO A 104 -9.52 4.70 7.06
CA PRO A 104 -10.74 4.01 6.64
C PRO A 104 -11.96 4.74 7.18
N TYR A 105 -12.98 4.94 6.36
CA TYR A 105 -14.21 5.62 6.81
C TYR A 105 -14.73 5.03 8.11
N SER A 106 -15.04 5.89 9.05
CA SER A 106 -15.53 5.56 10.38
C SER A 106 -16.79 6.34 10.70
N THR A 107 -17.74 5.66 11.32
CA THR A 107 -18.92 6.32 11.92
C THR A 107 -18.63 6.64 13.39
N ARG A 108 -19.50 7.42 14.04
CA ARG A 108 -19.36 7.72 15.47
C ARG A 108 -19.30 6.50 16.39
N HIS A 109 -19.70 5.32 15.91
CA HIS A 109 -19.79 4.10 16.72
C HIS A 109 -18.78 3.02 16.32
N VAL A 110 -18.14 3.14 15.15
CA VAL A 110 -17.19 2.16 14.62
C VAL A 110 -15.95 2.89 14.10
N TRP A 111 -14.86 2.79 14.85
CA TRP A 111 -13.58 3.38 14.47
C TRP A 111 -12.68 2.35 13.81
N ASN A 112 -12.33 2.60 12.57
CA ASN A 112 -11.53 1.71 11.73
C ASN A 112 -10.02 2.05 11.75
N THR A 113 -9.60 2.93 12.66
CA THR A 113 -8.20 3.27 12.91
C THR A 113 -7.84 3.03 14.38
N HIS A 114 -6.54 2.91 14.68
CA HIS A 114 -6.03 2.81 16.05
C HIS A 114 -5.87 4.17 16.74
N LEU A 115 -5.98 5.27 16.00
CA LEU A 115 -5.98 6.60 16.59
C LEU A 115 -7.24 6.83 17.43
N ASP A 116 -7.11 7.70 18.42
CA ASP A 116 -8.27 8.17 19.17
C ASP A 116 -9.14 9.11 18.32
N PRO A 117 -10.44 9.17 18.61
CA PRO A 117 -11.37 9.99 17.84
C PRO A 117 -11.04 11.49 17.79
N THR A 118 -10.41 12.01 18.85
CA THR A 118 -10.05 13.43 18.95
C THR A 118 -8.93 13.77 17.98
N THR A 119 -7.91 12.92 17.92
CA THR A 119 -6.81 13.05 16.97
C THR A 119 -7.29 12.94 15.52
N VAL A 120 -8.16 11.96 15.22
CA VAL A 120 -8.76 11.84 13.88
C VAL A 120 -9.51 13.11 13.48
N GLU A 121 -10.38 13.62 14.37
CA GLU A 121 -11.16 14.83 14.11
C GLU A 121 -10.25 16.07 13.95
N TYR A 122 -9.22 16.17 14.78
CA TYR A 122 -8.23 17.24 14.67
C TYR A 122 -7.55 17.23 13.30
N ASN A 123 -7.05 16.07 12.85
CA ASN A 123 -6.35 15.96 11.59
C ASN A 123 -7.25 16.27 10.38
N ILE A 124 -8.52 15.83 10.43
CA ILE A 124 -9.48 16.12 9.36
C ILE A 124 -9.82 17.62 9.32
N THR A 125 -10.07 18.24 10.46
CA THR A 125 -10.43 19.67 10.52
C THR A 125 -9.29 20.62 10.15
N HIS A 126 -8.05 20.14 10.18
CA HIS A 126 -6.85 20.90 9.79
C HIS A 126 -6.31 20.48 8.39
N ASP A 127 -7.13 19.82 7.59
CA ASP A 127 -6.79 19.37 6.23
C ASP A 127 -5.55 18.45 6.14
N LYS A 128 -5.18 17.81 7.28
CA LYS A 128 -4.10 16.85 7.34
C LYS A 128 -4.55 15.44 6.94
N ALA A 129 -5.85 15.17 7.05
CA ALA A 129 -6.37 13.83 6.81
C ALA A 129 -7.75 13.82 6.18
N HIS A 130 -8.03 12.72 5.45
CA HIS A 130 -9.34 12.38 4.91
C HIS A 130 -9.74 10.95 5.29
N MET A 131 -11.04 10.68 5.37
CA MET A 131 -11.57 9.33 5.46
C MET A 131 -11.84 8.79 4.06
N TYR A 132 -11.33 7.61 3.72
CA TYR A 132 -11.52 7.08 2.39
C TYR A 132 -12.74 6.15 2.29
N LYS A 133 -13.41 6.23 1.13
CA LYS A 133 -14.55 5.44 0.71
C LYS A 133 -14.37 4.90 -0.71
N TYR A 134 -15.24 3.97 -1.08
CA TYR A 134 -15.33 3.36 -2.40
C TYR A 134 -16.74 3.51 -2.95
N GLU A 135 -16.88 4.13 -4.12
CA GLU A 135 -18.15 4.33 -4.80
C GLU A 135 -18.35 3.28 -5.90
N TYR A 136 -19.53 2.69 -5.99
CA TYR A 136 -19.77 1.57 -6.91
C TYR A 136 -19.39 1.91 -8.36
N LYS A 137 -19.86 3.03 -8.89
CA LYS A 137 -19.60 3.43 -10.28
C LYS A 137 -18.12 3.57 -10.61
N MET A 138 -17.35 4.04 -9.68
CA MET A 138 -15.95 4.40 -9.86
C MET A 138 -14.99 3.25 -9.50
N ASP A 139 -15.42 2.37 -8.57
CA ASP A 139 -14.52 1.40 -7.96
C ASP A 139 -14.94 -0.07 -8.21
N LYS A 140 -16.03 -0.32 -8.98
CA LYS A 140 -16.47 -1.69 -9.32
C LYS A 140 -15.41 -2.49 -10.08
N ASP A 141 -14.53 -1.82 -10.82
CA ASP A 141 -13.46 -2.45 -11.58
C ASP A 141 -12.37 -3.04 -10.67
N ASN A 142 -12.36 -2.64 -9.38
CA ASN A 142 -11.49 -3.18 -8.34
C ASN A 142 -12.07 -4.40 -7.61
N LEU A 143 -13.25 -4.87 -7.98
CA LEU A 143 -13.88 -6.04 -7.34
C LEU A 143 -13.01 -7.31 -7.39
N ASP A 144 -12.14 -7.46 -8.39
CA ASP A 144 -11.19 -8.56 -8.50
C ASP A 144 -10.24 -8.64 -7.30
N LEU A 145 -9.91 -7.51 -6.68
CA LEU A 145 -9.05 -7.44 -5.49
C LEU A 145 -9.65 -8.12 -4.26
N MET A 146 -10.98 -8.23 -4.18
CA MET A 146 -11.67 -8.96 -3.10
C MET A 146 -11.45 -10.48 -3.17
N PHE A 147 -10.94 -10.99 -4.30
CA PHE A 147 -10.69 -12.40 -4.55
C PHE A 147 -9.20 -12.73 -4.57
N ALA A 148 -8.35 -11.79 -4.12
CA ALA A 148 -6.90 -11.91 -4.21
C ALA A 148 -6.30 -13.11 -3.47
N SER A 149 -6.94 -13.55 -2.38
CA SER A 149 -6.53 -14.71 -1.59
C SER A 149 -7.17 -16.03 -2.06
N MET A 150 -8.04 -15.99 -3.08
CA MET A 150 -8.73 -17.18 -3.57
C MET A 150 -7.99 -17.83 -4.73
N ASP A 151 -7.90 -19.15 -4.67
CA ASP A 151 -7.57 -19.96 -5.84
C ASP A 151 -8.85 -20.19 -6.67
N ASP A 152 -8.86 -19.72 -7.92
CA ASP A 152 -9.96 -19.87 -8.88
C ASP A 152 -9.48 -20.56 -10.16
N PRO A 153 -9.11 -21.86 -10.09
CA PRO A 153 -8.54 -22.60 -11.23
C PRO A 153 -9.51 -22.72 -12.40
N THR A 154 -10.80 -22.56 -12.17
CA THR A 154 -11.85 -22.62 -13.19
C THR A 154 -12.20 -21.26 -13.78
N GLN A 155 -11.56 -20.19 -13.31
CA GLN A 155 -11.83 -18.79 -13.73
C GLN A 155 -13.31 -18.40 -13.62
N THR A 156 -14.01 -19.01 -12.66
CA THR A 156 -15.45 -18.77 -12.46
C THR A 156 -15.69 -17.36 -11.88
N MET A 157 -14.83 -16.92 -10.97
CA MET A 157 -14.92 -15.57 -10.41
C MET A 157 -14.58 -14.53 -11.48
N ASP A 158 -13.55 -14.77 -12.31
CA ASP A 158 -13.20 -13.89 -13.43
C ASP A 158 -14.36 -13.76 -14.43
N SER A 159 -15.11 -14.82 -14.69
CA SER A 159 -16.30 -14.79 -15.57
C SER A 159 -17.40 -13.92 -14.99
N ILE A 160 -17.67 -14.01 -13.67
CA ILE A 160 -18.65 -13.17 -12.99
C ILE A 160 -18.20 -11.69 -12.98
N LEU A 161 -16.94 -11.44 -12.68
CA LEU A 161 -16.37 -10.10 -12.70
C LEU A 161 -16.48 -9.46 -14.08
N SER A 162 -16.14 -10.21 -15.13
CA SER A 162 -16.27 -9.76 -16.52
C SER A 162 -17.73 -9.42 -16.87
N TYR A 163 -18.70 -10.22 -16.40
CA TYR A 163 -20.11 -9.97 -16.58
C TYR A 163 -20.55 -8.66 -15.91
N ILE A 164 -20.12 -8.42 -14.67
CA ILE A 164 -20.45 -7.21 -13.90
C ILE A 164 -19.81 -5.97 -14.52
N ILE A 165 -18.51 -6.00 -14.78
CA ILE A 165 -17.73 -4.87 -15.29
C ILE A 165 -18.23 -4.45 -16.68
N SER A 166 -18.56 -5.41 -17.54
CA SER A 166 -19.14 -5.12 -18.86
C SER A 166 -20.58 -4.58 -18.80
N GLY A 167 -21.18 -4.45 -17.61
CA GLY A 167 -22.51 -3.90 -17.41
C GLY A 167 -23.65 -4.79 -17.92
N ARG A 168 -23.41 -6.11 -18.08
CA ARG A 168 -24.44 -7.06 -18.52
C ARG A 168 -25.56 -7.18 -17.46
N GLY A 169 -26.75 -7.58 -17.90
CA GLY A 169 -27.94 -7.60 -17.05
C GLY A 169 -28.25 -6.18 -16.56
N ASN A 170 -28.48 -6.03 -15.27
CA ASN A 170 -28.77 -4.73 -14.65
C ASN A 170 -27.52 -4.02 -14.10
N PHE A 171 -26.34 -4.66 -14.13
CA PHE A 171 -25.12 -4.14 -13.48
C PHE A 171 -24.63 -2.81 -14.08
N GLY A 172 -24.93 -2.53 -15.34
CA GLY A 172 -24.57 -1.26 -16.00
C GLY A 172 -25.35 -0.05 -15.51
N SER A 173 -26.54 -0.25 -14.92
CA SER A 173 -27.43 0.81 -14.45
C SER A 173 -27.40 1.05 -12.95
N LEU A 174 -26.62 0.28 -12.21
CA LEU A 174 -26.54 0.41 -10.76
C LEU A 174 -25.76 1.65 -10.34
N GLU A 175 -26.24 2.28 -9.26
CA GLU A 175 -25.66 3.52 -8.73
C GLU A 175 -24.81 3.28 -7.49
N ASP A 176 -25.21 2.31 -6.65
CA ASP A 176 -24.61 2.10 -5.36
C ASP A 176 -24.34 0.61 -5.02
N TRP A 177 -23.55 0.38 -3.97
CA TRP A 177 -23.19 -0.95 -3.50
C TRP A 177 -24.35 -1.76 -2.91
N GLN A 178 -25.39 -1.10 -2.41
CA GLN A 178 -26.55 -1.80 -1.86
C GLN A 178 -27.40 -2.41 -2.97
N ASP A 179 -27.57 -1.66 -4.06
CA ASP A 179 -28.28 -2.16 -5.24
C ASP A 179 -27.45 -3.23 -5.97
N PHE A 180 -26.12 -3.10 -5.98
CA PHE A 180 -25.23 -4.15 -6.44
C PHE A 180 -25.42 -5.46 -5.65
N LEU A 181 -25.43 -5.41 -4.31
CA LEU A 181 -25.64 -6.61 -3.50
C LEU A 181 -27.03 -7.25 -3.74
N LYS A 182 -28.06 -6.44 -3.95
CA LYS A 182 -29.40 -6.95 -4.28
C LYS A 182 -29.41 -7.66 -5.65
N GLU A 183 -28.73 -7.08 -6.65
CA GLU A 183 -28.67 -7.68 -7.99
C GLU A 183 -27.86 -8.97 -7.99
N VAL A 184 -26.71 -9.01 -7.30
CA VAL A 184 -25.92 -10.24 -7.09
C VAL A 184 -26.78 -11.33 -6.43
N HIS A 185 -27.57 -10.98 -5.42
CA HIS A 185 -28.49 -11.90 -4.76
C HIS A 185 -29.52 -12.49 -5.72
N LYS A 186 -30.16 -11.66 -6.56
CA LYS A 186 -31.12 -12.12 -7.59
C LYS A 186 -30.46 -13.11 -8.56
N CYS A 187 -29.21 -12.87 -8.99
CA CYS A 187 -28.49 -13.81 -9.84
C CYS A 187 -28.25 -15.17 -9.17
N GLY A 188 -28.21 -15.19 -7.84
CA GLY A 188 -28.07 -16.40 -7.01
C GLY A 188 -29.39 -17.16 -6.73
N GLU A 189 -30.54 -16.61 -7.11
CA GLU A 189 -31.85 -17.26 -6.93
C GLU A 189 -32.10 -18.35 -8.00
N ALA A 190 -32.83 -19.41 -7.59
CA ALA A 190 -33.21 -20.47 -8.50
C ALA A 190 -34.26 -19.94 -9.52
N GLY A 191 -33.97 -20.14 -10.81
CA GLY A 191 -34.85 -19.67 -11.89
C GLY A 191 -34.63 -18.22 -12.29
N SER A 192 -33.57 -17.57 -11.80
CA SER A 192 -33.18 -16.24 -12.25
C SER A 192 -32.89 -16.26 -13.76
N SER A 193 -33.29 -15.18 -14.43
CA SER A 193 -33.02 -14.94 -15.87
C SER A 193 -31.58 -14.46 -16.12
N GLY A 194 -30.67 -14.71 -15.14
CA GLY A 194 -29.25 -14.40 -15.30
C GLY A 194 -28.63 -15.14 -16.48
N ASP A 195 -27.45 -14.73 -16.86
CA ASP A 195 -26.74 -15.35 -17.98
C ASP A 195 -26.70 -16.87 -17.80
N LYS A 196 -27.21 -17.60 -18.80
CA LYS A 196 -27.25 -19.08 -18.76
C LYS A 196 -25.86 -19.71 -18.71
N GLU A 197 -24.82 -18.92 -18.99
CA GLU A 197 -23.44 -19.36 -18.98
C GLU A 197 -22.83 -19.45 -17.56
N ILE A 198 -23.36 -18.71 -16.59
CA ILE A 198 -22.86 -18.69 -15.22
C ILE A 198 -23.82 -19.43 -14.29
N ALA A 199 -23.33 -20.50 -13.67
CA ALA A 199 -24.15 -21.31 -12.77
C ALA A 199 -24.59 -20.52 -11.51
N VAL A 200 -25.84 -20.73 -11.09
CA VAL A 200 -26.42 -20.13 -9.86
C VAL A 200 -25.55 -20.36 -8.62
N GLN A 201 -24.92 -21.52 -8.51
CA GLN A 201 -24.02 -21.84 -7.39
C GLN A 201 -22.76 -20.94 -7.40
N SER A 202 -22.27 -20.53 -8.56
CA SER A 202 -21.14 -19.62 -8.70
C SER A 202 -21.52 -18.23 -8.21
N TRP A 203 -22.71 -17.74 -8.58
CA TRP A 203 -23.27 -16.50 -8.06
C TRP A 203 -23.42 -16.51 -6.53
N ARG A 204 -23.89 -17.61 -5.94
CA ARG A 204 -23.99 -17.75 -4.48
C ARG A 204 -22.64 -17.76 -3.79
N LYS A 205 -21.60 -18.34 -4.42
CA LYS A 205 -20.23 -18.28 -3.91
C LYS A 205 -19.71 -16.85 -3.96
N PHE A 206 -19.90 -16.18 -5.09
CA PHE A 206 -19.53 -14.78 -5.28
C PHE A 206 -20.23 -13.86 -4.26
N GLU A 207 -21.57 -13.99 -4.11
CA GLU A 207 -22.35 -13.22 -3.13
C GLU A 207 -21.78 -13.32 -1.72
N ARG A 208 -21.46 -14.53 -1.25
CA ARG A 208 -20.91 -14.72 0.11
C ARG A 208 -19.62 -13.93 0.34
N ILE A 209 -18.77 -13.82 -0.67
CA ILE A 209 -17.49 -13.14 -0.57
C ILE A 209 -17.69 -11.63 -0.57
N VAL A 210 -18.36 -11.09 -1.58
CA VAL A 210 -18.60 -9.65 -1.66
C VAL A 210 -19.44 -9.12 -0.50
N LYS A 211 -20.43 -9.90 -0.05
CA LYS A 211 -21.27 -9.53 1.09
C LYS A 211 -20.48 -9.45 2.40
N LYS A 212 -19.51 -10.35 2.61
CA LYS A 212 -18.61 -10.30 3.77
C LYS A 212 -17.84 -8.96 3.86
N SER A 213 -17.43 -8.43 2.73
CA SER A 213 -16.60 -7.22 2.64
C SER A 213 -17.45 -5.93 2.58
N ILE A 214 -18.57 -5.95 1.85
CA ILE A 214 -19.36 -4.74 1.52
C ILE A 214 -20.52 -4.54 2.47
N TYR A 215 -21.23 -5.61 2.88
CA TYR A 215 -22.46 -5.48 3.66
C TYR A 215 -22.20 -4.81 5.01
N ARG A 216 -22.92 -3.72 5.28
CA ARG A 216 -22.77 -2.89 6.49
C ARG A 216 -21.36 -2.31 6.70
N ASN A 217 -20.56 -2.24 5.66
CA ASN A 217 -19.26 -1.58 5.71
C ASN A 217 -19.41 -0.15 5.15
N GLY A 218 -19.29 0.85 6.01
CA GLY A 218 -19.46 2.26 5.62
C GLY A 218 -18.41 2.77 4.63
N MET A 219 -17.32 2.04 4.40
CA MET A 219 -16.36 2.37 3.35
C MET A 219 -16.94 2.19 1.94
N PHE A 220 -17.95 1.30 1.79
CA PHE A 220 -18.65 1.07 0.51
C PHE A 220 -19.94 1.87 0.44
N ASP A 221 -19.79 3.18 0.33
CA ASP A 221 -20.89 4.15 0.24
C ASP A 221 -20.44 5.37 -0.55
N SER A 222 -21.37 6.16 -1.06
CA SER A 222 -21.09 7.41 -1.77
C SER A 222 -20.37 8.41 -0.88
N ILE A 223 -19.48 9.20 -1.47
CA ILE A 223 -18.89 10.37 -0.82
C ILE A 223 -19.99 11.43 -0.64
N ARG A 224 -20.15 11.91 0.59
CA ARG A 224 -21.18 12.90 0.95
C ARG A 224 -20.59 14.23 1.39
N ASP A 225 -19.36 14.21 1.85
CA ASP A 225 -18.63 15.37 2.33
C ASP A 225 -17.20 15.31 1.78
N GLY A 226 -16.98 15.92 0.62
CA GLY A 226 -15.68 15.94 -0.04
C GLY A 226 -14.56 16.63 0.73
N HIS A 227 -14.90 17.39 1.79
CA HIS A 227 -13.89 17.97 2.70
C HIS A 227 -13.34 16.95 3.71
N ARG A 228 -14.16 15.95 4.06
CA ARG A 228 -13.81 14.91 5.02
C ARG A 228 -13.53 13.55 4.39
N GLU A 229 -14.09 13.30 3.22
CA GLU A 229 -14.14 12.00 2.58
C GLU A 229 -13.50 12.06 1.19
N THR A 230 -12.78 11.03 0.82
CA THR A 230 -12.13 10.93 -0.49
C THR A 230 -12.09 9.48 -0.97
N ARG A 231 -11.65 9.27 -2.20
CA ARG A 231 -11.23 7.98 -2.75
C ARG A 231 -9.70 7.93 -2.76
N ILE A 232 -9.12 6.79 -2.37
CA ILE A 232 -7.65 6.61 -2.39
C ILE A 232 -7.09 6.83 -3.79
N SER A 233 -7.72 6.20 -4.79
CA SER A 233 -7.30 6.33 -6.19
C SER A 233 -7.35 7.77 -6.68
N GLU A 234 -8.33 8.56 -6.26
CA GLU A 234 -8.44 9.97 -6.61
C GLU A 234 -7.33 10.81 -5.97
N ALA A 235 -7.09 10.60 -4.67
CA ALA A 235 -6.02 11.29 -3.95
C ALA A 235 -4.63 11.01 -4.55
N LEU A 236 -4.37 9.73 -4.90
CA LEU A 236 -3.07 9.33 -5.46
C LEU A 236 -2.86 9.80 -6.90
N ARG A 237 -3.92 10.01 -7.68
CA ARG A 237 -3.83 10.59 -9.04
C ARG A 237 -3.39 12.05 -9.06
N HIS A 238 -3.47 12.73 -7.91
CA HIS A 238 -3.07 14.14 -7.76
C HIS A 238 -1.86 14.33 -6.86
N ILE A 239 -1.14 13.22 -6.55
CA ILE A 239 0.06 13.26 -5.70
C ILE A 239 1.13 14.15 -6.31
N ARG A 240 1.74 15.01 -5.47
CA ARG A 240 2.73 15.98 -5.92
C ARG A 240 4.12 15.67 -5.37
N LYS A 241 5.14 16.27 -5.97
CA LYS A 241 6.52 16.25 -5.51
C LYS A 241 6.63 16.54 -4.01
N ASN A 242 7.44 15.74 -3.31
CA ASN A 242 7.72 15.84 -1.87
C ASN A 242 6.52 15.59 -0.95
N GLU A 243 5.35 15.23 -1.47
CA GLU A 243 4.23 14.79 -0.64
C GLU A 243 4.44 13.37 -0.12
N VAL A 244 3.92 13.14 1.09
CA VAL A 244 3.91 11.84 1.75
C VAL A 244 2.46 11.47 2.05
N HIS A 245 1.96 10.45 1.38
CA HIS A 245 0.61 9.93 1.57
C HIS A 245 0.66 8.69 2.44
N VAL A 246 0.09 8.76 3.65
CA VAL A 246 0.05 7.65 4.61
C VAL A 246 -1.35 7.04 4.62
N ILE A 247 -1.45 5.80 4.19
CA ILE A 247 -2.72 5.07 4.08
C ILE A 247 -2.83 4.09 5.25
N ASP A 248 -3.79 4.33 6.15
CA ASP A 248 -4.02 3.46 7.29
C ASP A 248 -4.91 2.28 6.90
N ILE A 249 -4.38 1.08 7.09
CA ILE A 249 -5.09 -0.19 6.87
C ILE A 249 -4.97 -1.13 8.07
N ALA A 250 -4.35 -0.68 9.15
CA ALA A 250 -3.94 -1.50 10.28
C ALA A 250 -5.09 -2.23 10.98
N LYS A 251 -6.28 -1.62 11.02
CA LYS A 251 -7.45 -2.18 11.69
C LYS A 251 -8.39 -2.94 10.76
N LEU A 252 -8.12 -2.92 9.47
CA LEU A 252 -8.89 -3.67 8.48
C LEU A 252 -8.54 -5.17 8.54
N ASN A 253 -9.50 -6.02 8.17
CA ASN A 253 -9.22 -7.44 7.98
C ASN A 253 -8.35 -7.66 6.73
N ASP A 254 -7.74 -8.84 6.62
CA ASP A 254 -6.77 -9.14 5.55
C ASP A 254 -7.33 -8.94 4.14
N ASP A 255 -8.59 -9.33 3.88
CA ASP A 255 -9.22 -9.14 2.56
C ASP A 255 -9.34 -7.65 2.22
N MET A 256 -9.69 -6.81 3.21
CA MET A 256 -9.81 -5.36 3.03
C MET A 256 -8.43 -4.67 2.94
N GLN A 257 -7.43 -5.15 3.70
CA GLN A 257 -6.06 -4.67 3.53
C GLN A 257 -5.55 -4.93 2.10
N CYS A 258 -5.80 -6.12 1.59
CA CYS A 258 -5.47 -6.48 0.22
C CYS A 258 -6.21 -5.60 -0.81
N PHE A 259 -7.50 -5.34 -0.59
CA PHE A 259 -8.30 -4.50 -1.47
C PHE A 259 -7.76 -3.06 -1.53
N VAL A 260 -7.56 -2.42 -0.38
CA VAL A 260 -7.04 -1.03 -0.30
C VAL A 260 -5.63 -0.93 -0.87
N PHE A 261 -4.77 -1.88 -0.53
CA PHE A 261 -3.41 -1.93 -1.08
C PHE A 261 -3.44 -2.05 -2.62
N GLY A 262 -4.23 -2.99 -3.15
CA GLY A 262 -4.32 -3.21 -4.58
C GLY A 262 -4.90 -2.01 -5.34
N ASP A 263 -5.93 -1.33 -4.81
CA ASP A 263 -6.49 -0.10 -5.37
C ASP A 263 -5.43 1.01 -5.46
N ALA A 264 -4.71 1.26 -4.35
CA ALA A 264 -3.67 2.27 -4.31
C ALA A 264 -2.52 1.97 -5.31
N ILE A 265 -2.06 0.71 -5.36
CA ILE A 265 -1.01 0.28 -6.29
C ILE A 265 -1.46 0.45 -7.74
N ARG A 266 -2.71 0.10 -8.06
CA ARG A 266 -3.29 0.27 -9.39
C ARG A 266 -3.34 1.76 -9.77
N ALA A 267 -3.79 2.62 -8.87
CA ALA A 267 -3.84 4.06 -9.10
C ALA A 267 -2.45 4.67 -9.37
N ILE A 268 -1.43 4.27 -8.60
CA ILE A 268 -0.04 4.71 -8.80
C ILE A 268 0.50 4.24 -10.16
N TYR A 269 0.24 2.97 -10.48
CA TYR A 269 0.72 2.38 -11.73
C TYR A 269 0.10 3.07 -12.96
N ASP A 270 -1.22 3.28 -12.94
CA ASP A 270 -1.96 3.95 -14.01
C ASP A 270 -1.53 5.41 -14.17
N LEU A 271 -1.25 6.11 -13.05
CA LEU A 271 -0.71 7.46 -13.07
C LEU A 271 0.64 7.50 -13.79
N GLN A 272 1.57 6.62 -13.43
CA GLN A 272 2.90 6.58 -14.01
C GLN A 272 2.92 6.08 -15.47
N LEU A 273 1.88 5.35 -15.89
CA LEU A 273 1.66 5.02 -17.30
C LEU A 273 1.08 6.17 -18.12
N GLY A 274 0.72 7.30 -17.50
CA GLY A 274 0.08 8.43 -18.17
C GLY A 274 -1.36 8.15 -18.61
N GLN A 275 -2.02 7.18 -18.00
CA GLN A 275 -3.42 6.86 -18.31
C GLN A 275 -4.42 7.85 -17.70
N TYR A 276 -3.96 8.66 -16.75
CA TYR A 276 -4.74 9.70 -16.11
C TYR A 276 -3.96 11.02 -16.18
N SER A 277 -4.58 11.99 -16.82
CA SER A 277 -4.22 13.39 -16.70
C SER A 277 -5.41 14.11 -16.12
N ALA A 278 -5.28 14.62 -14.91
CA ALA A 278 -6.38 15.33 -14.25
C ALA A 278 -6.62 16.70 -14.88
N ASP A 279 -5.54 17.37 -15.29
CA ASP A 279 -5.52 18.67 -15.93
C ASP A 279 -4.28 18.76 -16.84
N ASP A 280 -4.35 19.59 -17.90
CA ASP A 280 -3.25 19.82 -18.84
C ASP A 280 -1.98 20.42 -18.15
N GLU A 281 -2.12 20.96 -16.93
CA GLU A 281 -1.02 21.55 -16.16
C GLU A 281 -0.44 20.59 -15.09
N TYR A 282 -1.08 19.44 -14.82
CA TYR A 282 -0.59 18.51 -13.79
C TYR A 282 0.52 17.63 -14.33
N VAL A 283 1.67 17.69 -13.65
CA VAL A 283 2.84 16.83 -13.92
C VAL A 283 3.02 15.87 -12.75
N PRO A 284 2.89 14.56 -12.96
CA PRO A 284 3.14 13.59 -11.89
C PRO A 284 4.61 13.58 -11.48
N PRO A 285 4.92 13.22 -10.22
CA PRO A 285 6.29 13.03 -9.78
C PRO A 285 7.00 12.00 -10.66
N SER A 286 8.25 12.24 -11.01
CA SER A 286 9.04 11.29 -11.81
C SER A 286 9.25 9.96 -11.10
N LYS A 287 9.15 9.95 -9.76
CA LYS A 287 9.27 8.76 -8.92
C LYS A 287 8.24 8.77 -7.79
N ILE A 288 7.65 7.60 -7.54
CA ILE A 288 6.80 7.35 -6.37
C ILE A 288 7.39 6.19 -5.59
N VAL A 289 7.83 6.46 -4.36
CA VAL A 289 8.37 5.44 -3.46
C VAL A 289 7.22 4.88 -2.61
N VAL A 290 6.94 3.60 -2.77
CA VAL A 290 5.91 2.88 -2.01
C VAL A 290 6.57 2.09 -0.90
N PHE A 291 6.24 2.39 0.35
CA PHE A 291 6.66 1.60 1.51
C PHE A 291 5.53 0.73 2.02
N VAL A 292 5.83 -0.55 2.21
CA VAL A 292 4.92 -1.52 2.83
C VAL A 292 5.67 -2.45 3.78
N ASP A 293 5.22 -2.53 5.03
CA ASP A 293 5.64 -3.58 5.96
C ASP A 293 4.79 -4.85 5.73
N GLU A 294 5.36 -6.02 5.98
CA GLU A 294 4.73 -7.33 5.78
C GLU A 294 4.31 -7.59 4.31
N LEU A 295 5.20 -7.29 3.34
CA LEU A 295 4.94 -7.51 1.92
C LEU A 295 4.52 -8.95 1.59
N ASN A 296 4.89 -9.94 2.43
CA ASN A 296 4.44 -11.32 2.29
C ASN A 296 2.91 -11.50 2.32
N LYS A 297 2.14 -10.54 2.83
CA LYS A 297 0.67 -10.57 2.74
C LYS A 297 0.17 -10.40 1.31
N TYR A 298 0.92 -9.69 0.47
CA TYR A 298 0.53 -9.30 -0.89
C TYR A 298 1.27 -10.09 -1.97
N ALA A 299 2.49 -10.52 -1.66
CA ALA A 299 3.36 -11.25 -2.58
C ALA A 299 4.08 -12.40 -1.87
N ALA A 300 3.31 -13.31 -1.27
CA ALA A 300 3.85 -14.51 -0.65
C ALA A 300 4.53 -15.45 -1.65
N SER A 301 5.52 -16.21 -1.20
CA SER A 301 6.23 -17.19 -2.03
C SER A 301 5.31 -18.32 -2.55
N ASP A 302 4.21 -18.58 -1.85
CA ASP A 302 3.20 -19.60 -2.16
C ASP A 302 1.84 -18.99 -2.59
N ALA A 303 1.81 -17.68 -2.89
CA ALA A 303 0.57 -17.02 -3.33
C ALA A 303 0.02 -17.65 -4.63
N PRO A 304 -1.32 -17.72 -4.78
CA PRO A 304 -1.93 -18.21 -6.01
C PRO A 304 -1.46 -17.41 -7.23
N LYS A 305 -1.06 -18.09 -8.31
CA LYS A 305 -0.60 -17.43 -9.54
C LYS A 305 -1.66 -16.55 -10.19
N THR A 306 -2.93 -16.83 -9.91
CA THR A 306 -4.09 -16.06 -10.38
C THR A 306 -4.37 -14.82 -9.54
N SER A 307 -3.69 -14.63 -8.40
CA SER A 307 -3.89 -13.48 -7.52
C SER A 307 -3.64 -12.15 -8.26
N PRO A 308 -4.65 -11.26 -8.34
CA PRO A 308 -4.51 -9.94 -8.96
C PRO A 308 -3.44 -9.10 -8.27
N ILE A 309 -3.38 -9.16 -6.94
CA ILE A 309 -2.41 -8.39 -6.15
C ILE A 309 -1.00 -8.87 -6.38
N LEU A 310 -0.76 -10.19 -6.40
CA LEU A 310 0.55 -10.73 -6.74
C LEU A 310 1.01 -10.22 -8.11
N ARG A 311 0.13 -10.24 -9.11
CA ARG A 311 0.45 -9.72 -10.47
C ARG A 311 0.85 -8.25 -10.43
N GLN A 312 0.13 -7.40 -9.70
CA GLN A 312 0.45 -5.98 -9.55
C GLN A 312 1.82 -5.76 -8.88
N VAL A 313 2.10 -6.47 -7.77
CA VAL A 313 3.40 -6.38 -7.10
C VAL A 313 4.53 -6.85 -8.00
N LEU A 314 4.31 -7.92 -8.79
CA LEU A 314 5.29 -8.39 -9.76
C LEU A 314 5.53 -7.37 -10.88
N ASP A 315 4.49 -6.73 -11.39
CA ASP A 315 4.63 -5.68 -12.41
C ASP A 315 5.44 -4.49 -11.89
N ILE A 316 5.23 -4.08 -10.64
CA ILE A 316 6.06 -3.04 -10.01
C ILE A 316 7.50 -3.53 -9.85
N ALA A 317 7.72 -4.73 -9.33
CA ALA A 317 9.06 -5.25 -9.12
C ALA A 317 9.86 -5.38 -10.43
N GLU A 318 9.19 -5.70 -11.54
CA GLU A 318 9.84 -5.95 -12.84
C GLU A 318 9.94 -4.69 -13.71
N ARG A 319 8.96 -3.80 -13.65
CA ARG A 319 8.84 -2.63 -14.53
C ARG A 319 8.90 -1.30 -13.78
N GLY A 320 8.72 -1.33 -12.46
CA GLY A 320 8.62 -0.11 -11.65
C GLY A 320 9.78 0.85 -11.86
N ARG A 321 11.00 0.33 -12.01
CA ARG A 321 12.17 1.15 -12.29
C ARG A 321 11.99 2.05 -13.53
N SER A 322 11.48 1.51 -14.62
CA SER A 322 11.26 2.25 -15.86
C SER A 322 10.04 3.17 -15.80
N LEU A 323 9.08 2.86 -14.93
CA LEU A 323 7.88 3.65 -14.71
C LEU A 323 8.03 4.68 -13.59
N GLY A 324 9.15 4.69 -12.87
CA GLY A 324 9.32 5.57 -11.71
C GLY A 324 8.60 5.09 -10.44
N VAL A 325 8.16 3.82 -10.36
CA VAL A 325 7.58 3.25 -9.14
C VAL A 325 8.61 2.42 -8.41
N VAL A 326 8.96 2.80 -7.18
CA VAL A 326 9.99 2.15 -6.37
C VAL A 326 9.38 1.51 -5.14
N LEU A 327 9.62 0.21 -4.95
CA LEU A 327 9.10 -0.53 -3.81
C LEU A 327 10.15 -0.61 -2.69
N PHE A 328 9.81 -0.10 -1.50
CA PHE A 328 10.51 -0.34 -0.24
C PHE A 328 9.69 -1.33 0.57
N ALA A 329 10.16 -2.56 0.63
CA ALA A 329 9.46 -3.67 1.25
C ALA A 329 10.16 -4.10 2.54
N ALA A 330 9.36 -4.30 3.59
CA ALA A 330 9.85 -4.87 4.83
C ALA A 330 9.10 -6.16 5.16
N GLU A 331 9.80 -7.17 5.67
CA GLU A 331 9.21 -8.43 6.10
C GLU A 331 10.05 -9.10 7.18
N GLN A 332 9.48 -10.12 7.83
CA GLN A 332 10.21 -10.91 8.82
C GLN A 332 11.19 -11.89 8.19
N PHE A 333 10.80 -12.53 7.09
CA PHE A 333 11.55 -13.59 6.42
C PHE A 333 11.61 -13.32 4.92
N LYS A 334 12.81 -13.11 4.40
CA LYS A 334 13.03 -12.96 2.97
C LYS A 334 12.46 -14.12 2.15
N SER A 335 12.58 -15.35 2.68
CA SER A 335 12.07 -16.56 2.04
C SER A 335 10.54 -16.62 1.94
N ALA A 336 9.82 -15.78 2.68
CA ALA A 336 8.36 -15.72 2.60
C ALA A 336 7.85 -14.88 1.42
N ILE A 337 8.75 -14.13 0.75
CA ILE A 337 8.40 -13.27 -0.40
C ILE A 337 8.59 -14.04 -1.71
N HIS A 338 7.75 -13.74 -2.68
CA HIS A 338 7.84 -14.31 -4.02
C HIS A 338 9.22 -14.04 -4.65
N PRO A 339 9.93 -15.05 -5.19
CA PRO A 339 11.31 -14.92 -5.68
C PRO A 339 11.51 -13.87 -6.78
N ARG A 340 10.50 -13.63 -7.62
CA ARG A 340 10.57 -12.59 -8.66
C ARG A 340 10.56 -11.18 -8.08
N VAL A 341 9.98 -10.97 -6.91
CA VAL A 341 10.03 -9.67 -6.22
C VAL A 341 11.43 -9.45 -5.64
N THR A 342 11.90 -10.40 -4.81
CA THR A 342 13.24 -10.28 -4.20
C THR A 342 14.35 -10.30 -5.24
N GLY A 343 14.18 -11.00 -6.36
CA GLY A 343 15.16 -11.03 -7.46
C GLY A 343 15.31 -9.69 -8.21
N ASN A 344 14.32 -8.82 -8.13
CA ASN A 344 14.35 -7.49 -8.76
C ASN A 344 14.76 -6.37 -7.79
N CYS A 345 14.92 -6.64 -6.49
CA CYS A 345 15.48 -5.66 -5.55
C CYS A 345 16.98 -5.48 -5.77
N SER A 346 17.40 -4.25 -5.98
CA SER A 346 18.83 -3.90 -6.13
C SER A 346 19.54 -3.78 -4.77
N THR A 347 18.80 -3.46 -3.72
CA THR A 347 19.34 -3.22 -2.38
C THR A 347 18.66 -4.11 -1.35
N PHE A 348 19.47 -4.67 -0.46
CA PHE A 348 18.99 -5.52 0.64
C PHE A 348 19.54 -5.01 1.97
N ALA A 349 18.64 -4.87 2.95
CA ALA A 349 19.00 -4.62 4.34
C ALA A 349 18.59 -5.82 5.20
N TYR A 350 19.54 -6.36 5.96
CA TYR A 350 19.31 -7.52 6.80
C TYR A 350 19.43 -7.12 8.28
N GLY A 351 18.31 -7.21 8.98
CA GLY A 351 18.27 -7.11 10.43
C GLY A 351 18.56 -8.48 11.10
N ARG A 352 18.22 -8.58 12.39
CA ARG A 352 18.33 -9.84 13.13
C ARG A 352 17.51 -10.93 12.45
N THR A 353 18.15 -12.07 12.19
CA THR A 353 17.51 -13.20 11.49
C THR A 353 17.83 -14.49 12.22
N ASN A 354 16.84 -15.38 12.40
CA ASN A 354 17.05 -16.64 13.09
C ASN A 354 17.89 -17.63 12.24
N ALA A 355 18.53 -18.61 12.92
CA ALA A 355 19.42 -19.55 12.28
C ALA A 355 18.70 -20.44 11.23
N ILE A 356 17.42 -20.77 11.45
CA ILE A 356 16.61 -21.60 10.53
C ILE A 356 16.40 -20.86 9.22
N GLU A 357 16.09 -19.59 9.29
CA GLU A 357 15.90 -18.76 8.11
C GLU A 357 17.22 -18.54 7.35
N ILE A 358 18.31 -18.23 8.07
CA ILE A 358 19.66 -18.04 7.50
C ILE A 358 20.16 -19.29 6.75
N ALA A 359 19.72 -20.48 7.17
CA ALA A 359 20.08 -21.73 6.54
C ALA A 359 19.42 -21.97 5.19
N LYS A 360 18.39 -21.20 4.83
CA LYS A 360 17.69 -21.35 3.55
C LYS A 360 18.53 -20.89 2.35
N ASN A 361 18.19 -21.37 1.18
CA ASN A 361 18.90 -21.07 -0.08
C ASN A 361 18.92 -19.57 -0.42
N ASP A 362 17.92 -18.82 0.02
CA ASP A 362 17.80 -17.37 -0.18
C ASP A 362 18.96 -16.58 0.44
N TYR A 363 19.67 -17.18 1.40
CA TYR A 363 20.82 -16.57 2.10
C TYR A 363 22.17 -17.19 1.71
N ARG A 364 22.22 -18.18 0.80
CA ARG A 364 23.44 -18.93 0.50
C ARG A 364 24.62 -18.06 0.04
N PHE A 365 24.35 -16.97 -0.66
CA PHE A 365 25.35 -16.06 -1.22
C PHE A 365 25.90 -15.06 -0.19
N ILE A 366 25.29 -14.96 1.01
CA ILE A 366 25.77 -14.07 2.06
C ILE A 366 26.99 -14.71 2.74
N PRO A 367 28.12 -14.00 2.86
CA PRO A 367 29.31 -14.51 3.53
C PRO A 367 29.02 -14.91 4.99
N SER A 368 29.73 -15.95 5.48
CA SER A 368 29.52 -16.54 6.81
C SER A 368 29.66 -15.52 7.95
N VAL A 369 30.57 -14.55 7.81
CA VAL A 369 30.76 -13.48 8.80
C VAL A 369 29.47 -12.68 8.97
N TYR A 370 28.84 -12.24 7.87
CA TYR A 370 27.58 -11.47 7.91
C TYR A 370 26.42 -12.33 8.43
N LYS A 371 26.35 -13.60 8.06
CA LYS A 371 25.37 -14.55 8.64
C LYS A 371 25.50 -14.66 10.16
N SER A 372 26.73 -14.71 10.66
CA SER A 372 26.99 -14.74 12.11
C SER A 372 26.59 -13.42 12.78
N MET A 373 26.79 -12.28 12.11
CA MET A 373 26.32 -10.97 12.60
C MET A 373 24.80 -10.93 12.65
N MET A 374 24.12 -11.29 11.54
CA MET A 374 22.65 -11.32 11.47
C MET A 374 22.01 -12.16 12.58
N ALA A 375 22.63 -13.29 12.93
CA ALA A 375 22.13 -14.14 14.02
C ALA A 375 22.29 -13.52 15.42
N ARG A 376 23.21 -12.58 15.60
CA ARG A 376 23.59 -11.99 16.90
C ARG A 376 23.17 -10.56 17.11
N LEU A 377 22.65 -9.88 16.09
CA LEU A 377 22.13 -8.51 16.23
C LEU A 377 21.11 -8.46 17.38
N LYS A 378 21.26 -7.47 18.26
CA LYS A 378 20.37 -7.25 19.40
C LYS A 378 19.26 -6.29 19.01
#